data_0342fef70e87d49469f69f8f700cf37c
#
_entry.id   0342fef70e87d49469f69f8f700cf37c
#
_cell.length_a   1.000
_cell.length_b   1.000
_cell.length_c   1.000
_cell.angle_alpha   90.00
_cell.angle_beta   90.00
_cell.angle_gamma   90.00
#
_symmetry.space_group_name_H-M   'P 1'
#
loop_
_entity.id
_entity.type
_entity.pdbx_description
1 polymer ?
#
loop_
_entity_poly.entity_id
_entity_poly.type
_entity_poly.pdbx_seq_one_letter_code
_entity_poly.pdbx_strand_id
1 'polypeptide(L)'
;EKGFEKTSIRDITDHLGVRLAAVNYHFDSKHNLLVEMIRRRAGILNETRQSRIAGVTVDQDKPYVTVYALVQAMFEPLLEYYLSEDDGWHYYCRYLARMIGADPSEFRSIIAREYNDVAKLFINKLGEALPDHSDYELHCAFQFLIGAFTFVMSNNQRINSISDGRYKSTDLDLILTPHFFKFATAG
;
A
#
# COMPACT_ATOMS: atom_id res chain seq x y z
N GLU A 1 10.74 -14.46 6.67
CA GLU A 1 10.29 -15.19 7.87
C GLU A 1 10.80 -14.57 9.16
N LYS A 2 12.08 -14.18 9.26
CA LYS A 2 12.68 -13.61 10.47
C LYS A 2 12.30 -12.12 10.72
N GLY A 3 11.79 -11.41 9.72
CA GLY A 3 11.53 -9.98 9.75
C GLY A 3 12.80 -9.13 9.64
N PHE A 4 12.61 -7.80 9.37
CA PHE A 4 13.72 -6.89 9.13
C PHE A 4 14.71 -6.83 10.29
N GLU A 5 14.24 -6.68 11.52
CA GLU A 5 15.10 -6.52 12.70
C GLU A 5 16.08 -7.69 12.89
N LYS A 6 15.60 -8.91 12.71
CA LYS A 6 16.36 -10.15 12.93
C LYS A 6 17.18 -10.62 11.72
N THR A 7 17.08 -9.93 10.58
CA THR A 7 17.82 -10.30 9.36
C THR A 7 19.05 -9.40 9.23
N SER A 8 20.23 -9.98 9.06
CA SER A 8 21.48 -9.25 8.75
C SER A 8 21.69 -9.11 7.24
N ILE A 9 22.55 -8.16 6.80
CA ILE A 9 22.99 -8.09 5.40
C ILE A 9 23.63 -9.41 4.98
N ARG A 10 24.35 -10.07 5.87
CA ARG A 10 24.99 -11.35 5.60
C ARG A 10 23.96 -12.46 5.33
N ASP A 11 22.87 -12.52 6.11
CA ASP A 11 21.76 -13.47 5.82
C ASP A 11 21.18 -13.25 4.43
N ILE A 12 21.07 -11.99 4.01
CA ILE A 12 20.55 -11.62 2.68
C ILE A 12 21.54 -12.06 1.58
N THR A 13 22.82 -11.73 1.75
CA THR A 13 23.84 -12.05 0.74
C THR A 13 24.08 -13.56 0.61
N ASP A 14 24.08 -14.29 1.71
CA ASP A 14 24.23 -15.75 1.72
C ASP A 14 23.04 -16.42 1.02
N HIS A 15 21.81 -15.91 1.25
CA HIS A 15 20.60 -16.40 0.59
C HIS A 15 20.60 -16.15 -0.93
N LEU A 16 21.13 -14.99 -1.36
CA LEU A 16 21.16 -14.59 -2.78
C LEU A 16 22.42 -15.08 -3.51
N GLY A 17 23.40 -15.67 -2.82
CA GLY A 17 24.67 -16.07 -3.41
C GLY A 17 25.51 -14.89 -3.90
N VAL A 18 25.33 -13.67 -3.34
CA VAL A 18 26.09 -12.47 -3.71
C VAL A 18 27.16 -12.14 -2.67
N ARG A 19 28.20 -11.42 -3.09
CA ARG A 19 29.30 -11.05 -2.18
C ARG A 19 28.85 -9.93 -1.24
N LEU A 20 29.05 -10.12 0.07
CA LEU A 20 28.78 -9.12 1.11
C LEU A 20 29.44 -7.77 0.82
N ALA A 21 30.68 -7.78 0.31
CA ALA A 21 31.40 -6.58 -0.07
C ALA A 21 30.71 -5.77 -1.16
N ALA A 22 30.06 -6.42 -2.13
CA ALA A 22 29.30 -5.73 -3.18
C ALA A 22 28.07 -5.02 -2.59
N VAL A 23 27.32 -5.68 -1.72
CA VAL A 23 26.15 -5.07 -1.09
C VAL A 23 26.54 -3.91 -0.18
N ASN A 24 27.59 -4.05 0.62
CA ASN A 24 28.10 -2.97 1.46
C ASN A 24 28.62 -1.78 0.61
N TYR A 25 29.26 -2.04 -0.52
CA TYR A 25 29.74 -0.99 -1.42
C TYR A 25 28.59 -0.17 -2.02
N HIS A 26 27.47 -0.82 -2.38
CA HIS A 26 26.33 -0.15 -3.01
C HIS A 26 25.37 0.51 -2.02
N PHE A 27 25.18 -0.08 -0.85
CA PHE A 27 24.12 0.33 0.08
C PHE A 27 24.65 0.84 1.42
N ASP A 28 25.91 0.57 1.77
CA ASP A 28 26.57 0.98 3.00
C ASP A 28 25.94 0.37 4.28
N SER A 29 24.63 0.26 4.36
CA SER A 29 23.91 -0.25 5.52
C SER A 29 22.67 -1.05 5.15
N LYS A 30 22.18 -1.87 6.09
CA LYS A 30 20.89 -2.58 5.96
C LYS A 30 19.71 -1.59 5.83
N HIS A 31 19.79 -0.47 6.54
CA HIS A 31 18.79 0.60 6.45
C HIS A 31 18.74 1.18 5.04
N ASN A 32 19.88 1.56 4.46
CA ASN A 32 19.92 2.13 3.11
C ASN A 32 19.45 1.13 2.04
N LEU A 33 19.78 -0.15 2.20
CA LEU A 33 19.24 -1.21 1.33
C LEU A 33 17.71 -1.26 1.41
N LEU A 34 17.12 -1.16 2.60
CA LEU A 34 15.67 -1.13 2.79
C LEU A 34 15.05 0.13 2.18
N VAL A 35 15.63 1.29 2.42
CA VAL A 35 15.17 2.57 1.84
C VAL A 35 15.15 2.48 0.31
N GLU A 36 16.22 1.96 -0.29
CA GLU A 36 16.29 1.82 -1.75
C GLU A 36 15.27 0.81 -2.30
N MET A 37 15.05 -0.30 -1.60
CA MET A 37 14.00 -1.26 -1.95
C MET A 37 12.62 -0.62 -1.92
N ILE A 38 12.30 0.15 -0.86
CA ILE A 38 11.03 0.87 -0.76
C ILE A 38 10.90 1.88 -1.89
N ARG A 39 11.93 2.71 -2.12
CA ARG A 39 11.93 3.74 -3.16
C ARG A 39 11.64 3.17 -4.55
N ARG A 40 12.30 2.07 -4.92
CA ARG A 40 12.10 1.44 -6.24
C ARG A 40 10.68 0.91 -6.42
N ARG A 41 10.17 0.18 -5.43
CA ARG A 41 8.82 -0.38 -5.49
C ARG A 41 7.74 0.71 -5.40
N ALA A 42 7.94 1.71 -4.54
CA ALA A 42 7.06 2.87 -4.44
C ALA A 42 7.01 3.67 -5.74
N GLY A 43 8.16 3.87 -6.41
CA GLY A 43 8.21 4.55 -7.70
C GLY A 43 7.30 3.89 -8.74
N ILE A 44 7.47 2.59 -8.98
CA ILE A 44 6.65 1.82 -9.93
C ILE A 44 5.16 1.88 -9.57
N LEU A 45 4.83 1.66 -8.28
CA LEU A 45 3.45 1.67 -7.80
C LEU A 45 2.81 3.05 -7.97
N ASN A 46 3.54 4.11 -7.62
CA ASN A 46 3.02 5.47 -7.66
C ASN A 46 2.88 6.01 -9.09
N GLU A 47 3.76 5.63 -10.02
CA GLU A 47 3.58 5.93 -11.44
C GLU A 47 2.26 5.34 -11.96
N THR A 48 1.97 4.08 -11.63
CA THR A 48 0.70 3.43 -11.99
C THR A 48 -0.49 4.15 -11.37
N ARG A 49 -0.42 4.48 -10.06
CA ARG A 49 -1.49 5.21 -9.35
C ARG A 49 -1.72 6.59 -9.92
N GLN A 50 -0.67 7.38 -10.13
CA GLN A 50 -0.76 8.73 -10.68
C GLN A 50 -1.40 8.71 -12.07
N SER A 51 -0.98 7.79 -12.94
CA SER A 51 -1.56 7.62 -14.27
C SER A 51 -3.06 7.29 -14.21
N ARG A 52 -3.45 6.34 -13.35
CA ARG A 52 -4.86 5.94 -13.20
C ARG A 52 -5.71 7.06 -12.60
N ILE A 53 -5.24 7.72 -11.52
CA ILE A 53 -5.96 8.84 -10.88
C ILE A 53 -6.12 10.00 -11.86
N ALA A 54 -5.08 10.35 -12.61
CA ALA A 54 -5.14 11.41 -13.63
C ALA A 54 -6.13 11.08 -14.75
N GLY A 55 -6.31 9.80 -15.08
CA GLY A 55 -7.27 9.33 -16.08
C GLY A 55 -8.73 9.33 -15.64
N VAL A 56 -9.01 9.52 -14.34
CA VAL A 56 -10.40 9.56 -13.85
C VAL A 56 -11.05 10.89 -14.23
N THR A 57 -12.14 10.80 -15.01
CA THR A 57 -13.01 11.96 -15.31
C THR A 57 -13.91 12.21 -14.11
N VAL A 58 -13.89 13.43 -13.60
CA VAL A 58 -14.75 13.84 -12.49
C VAL A 58 -16.13 14.18 -13.04
N ASP A 59 -17.15 13.49 -12.53
CA ASP A 59 -18.58 13.72 -12.84
C ASP A 59 -19.27 14.08 -11.51
N GLN A 60 -19.57 15.36 -11.31
CA GLN A 60 -20.21 15.86 -10.10
C GLN A 60 -21.71 15.49 -10.03
N ASP A 61 -22.33 15.17 -11.15
CA ASP A 61 -23.71 14.67 -11.19
C ASP A 61 -23.79 13.20 -10.75
N LYS A 62 -22.64 12.50 -10.80
CA LYS A 62 -22.50 11.10 -10.37
C LYS A 62 -21.29 10.89 -9.45
N PRO A 63 -21.24 11.57 -8.30
CA PRO A 63 -20.08 11.56 -7.44
C PRO A 63 -19.68 10.14 -6.99
N TYR A 64 -20.67 9.27 -6.75
CA TYR A 64 -20.42 7.87 -6.40
C TYR A 64 -19.57 7.13 -7.45
N VAL A 65 -19.87 7.32 -8.75
CA VAL A 65 -19.11 6.67 -9.84
C VAL A 65 -17.68 7.18 -9.87
N THR A 66 -17.50 8.49 -9.71
CA THR A 66 -16.17 9.11 -9.64
C THR A 66 -15.38 8.63 -8.44
N VAL A 67 -15.98 8.61 -7.24
CA VAL A 67 -15.34 8.14 -6.02
C VAL A 67 -14.92 6.66 -6.16
N TYR A 68 -15.81 5.82 -6.71
CA TYR A 68 -15.49 4.42 -6.96
C TYR A 68 -14.27 4.26 -7.87
N ALA A 69 -14.23 4.99 -9.00
CA ALA A 69 -13.11 4.97 -9.93
C ALA A 69 -11.79 5.48 -9.29
N LEU A 70 -11.86 6.52 -8.46
CA LEU A 70 -10.71 7.04 -7.73
C LEU A 70 -10.18 6.03 -6.71
N VAL A 71 -11.05 5.40 -5.93
CA VAL A 71 -10.67 4.36 -4.97
C VAL A 71 -10.03 3.17 -5.69
N GLN A 72 -10.58 2.73 -6.82
CA GLN A 72 -9.94 1.71 -7.65
C GLN A 72 -8.56 2.17 -8.13
N ALA A 73 -8.43 3.36 -8.71
CA ALA A 73 -7.17 3.90 -9.21
C ALA A 73 -6.08 3.95 -8.14
N MET A 74 -6.45 4.20 -6.88
CA MET A 74 -5.51 4.30 -5.75
C MET A 74 -5.11 2.94 -5.17
N PHE A 75 -6.04 1.99 -5.03
CA PHE A 75 -5.81 0.78 -4.23
C PHE A 75 -5.62 -0.50 -5.08
N GLU A 76 -6.29 -0.61 -6.22
CA GLU A 76 -6.20 -1.78 -7.08
C GLU A 76 -4.77 -2.07 -7.58
N PRO A 77 -3.92 -1.07 -7.95
CA PRO A 77 -2.56 -1.36 -8.39
C PRO A 77 -1.72 -2.14 -7.36
N LEU A 78 -1.87 -1.84 -6.06
CA LEU A 78 -1.14 -2.57 -5.03
C LEU A 78 -1.63 -4.02 -4.93
N LEU A 79 -2.93 -4.25 -5.10
CA LEU A 79 -3.51 -5.60 -5.11
C LEU A 79 -3.05 -6.39 -6.34
N GLU A 80 -3.04 -5.78 -7.52
CA GLU A 80 -2.53 -6.40 -8.75
C GLU A 80 -1.07 -6.83 -8.60
N TYR A 81 -0.22 -5.96 -8.04
CA TYR A 81 1.16 -6.30 -7.75
C TYR A 81 1.30 -7.40 -6.69
N TYR A 82 0.45 -7.37 -5.65
CA TYR A 82 0.44 -8.42 -4.63
C TYR A 82 0.10 -9.79 -5.20
N LEU A 83 -0.84 -9.85 -6.15
CA LEU A 83 -1.31 -11.09 -6.80
C LEU A 83 -0.47 -11.49 -8.02
N SER A 84 0.52 -10.69 -8.39
CA SER A 84 1.42 -11.01 -9.50
C SER A 84 2.34 -12.21 -9.17
N GLU A 85 2.94 -12.79 -10.20
CA GLU A 85 3.90 -13.88 -10.04
C GLU A 85 5.27 -13.45 -9.44
N ASP A 86 5.50 -12.13 -9.25
CA ASP A 86 6.70 -11.60 -8.60
C ASP A 86 6.57 -11.68 -7.07
N ASP A 87 7.15 -12.71 -6.47
CA ASP A 87 7.21 -12.90 -5.01
C ASP A 87 7.74 -11.66 -4.26
N GLY A 88 8.61 -10.86 -4.90
CA GLY A 88 9.13 -9.63 -4.33
C GLY A 88 8.04 -8.60 -4.05
N TRP A 89 6.99 -8.53 -4.87
CA TRP A 89 5.84 -7.68 -4.63
C TRP A 89 4.99 -8.18 -3.46
N HIS A 90 4.76 -9.48 -3.39
CA HIS A 90 4.03 -10.08 -2.28
C HIS A 90 4.67 -9.74 -0.92
N TYR A 91 5.98 -9.93 -0.78
CA TYR A 91 6.70 -9.58 0.45
C TYR A 91 6.72 -8.07 0.71
N TYR A 92 6.89 -7.26 -0.33
CA TYR A 92 6.85 -5.81 -0.22
C TYR A 92 5.52 -5.29 0.31
N CYS A 93 4.40 -5.71 -0.28
CA CYS A 93 3.06 -5.28 0.11
C CYS A 93 2.76 -5.63 1.58
N ARG A 94 3.10 -6.85 2.01
CA ARG A 94 2.93 -7.28 3.41
C ARG A 94 3.83 -6.49 4.36
N TYR A 95 5.06 -6.20 3.95
CA TYR A 95 5.98 -5.40 4.73
C TYR A 95 5.45 -3.96 4.88
N LEU A 96 5.06 -3.33 3.77
CA LEU A 96 4.49 -1.98 3.75
C LEU A 96 3.27 -1.85 4.66
N ALA A 97 2.31 -2.79 4.55
CA ALA A 97 1.11 -2.80 5.37
C ALA A 97 1.40 -2.87 6.88
N ARG A 98 2.39 -3.69 7.29
CA ARG A 98 2.83 -3.78 8.68
C ARG A 98 3.52 -2.51 9.15
N MET A 99 4.34 -1.89 8.30
CA MET A 99 5.09 -0.69 8.66
C MET A 99 4.19 0.53 8.84
N ILE A 100 3.19 0.70 7.97
CA ILE A 100 2.19 1.77 8.11
C ILE A 100 1.42 1.64 9.44
N GLY A 101 1.12 0.41 9.87
CA GLY A 101 0.39 0.15 11.13
C GLY A 101 1.26 0.22 12.39
N ALA A 102 2.59 0.07 12.29
CA ALA A 102 3.48 -0.04 13.46
C ALA A 102 4.08 1.29 13.95
N ASP A 103 3.99 2.36 13.15
CA ASP A 103 4.50 3.71 13.43
C ASP A 103 5.94 3.78 14.01
N PRO A 104 6.97 3.15 13.44
CA PRO A 104 8.33 3.51 13.78
C PRO A 104 8.64 4.89 13.20
N SER A 105 9.13 5.82 14.04
CA SER A 105 9.43 7.20 13.64
C SER A 105 10.35 7.30 12.41
N GLU A 106 11.26 6.35 12.29
CA GLU A 106 12.19 6.21 11.17
C GLU A 106 11.48 5.96 9.83
N PHE A 107 10.38 5.21 9.83
CA PHE A 107 9.61 4.90 8.62
C PHE A 107 8.67 6.02 8.19
N ARG A 108 8.21 6.86 9.13
CA ARG A 108 7.33 7.98 8.79
C ARG A 108 7.93 8.90 7.72
N SER A 109 9.22 9.21 7.84
CA SER A 109 9.92 10.07 6.87
C SER A 109 10.04 9.41 5.50
N ILE A 110 10.25 8.08 5.44
CA ILE A 110 10.32 7.32 4.20
C ILE A 110 8.94 7.27 3.55
N ILE A 111 7.90 6.90 4.33
CA ILE A 111 6.52 6.85 3.83
C ILE A 111 6.08 8.23 3.34
N ALA A 112 6.34 9.30 4.11
CA ALA A 112 6.01 10.65 3.70
C ALA A 112 6.65 11.03 2.37
N ARG A 113 7.95 10.77 2.22
CA ARG A 113 8.69 11.08 1.00
C ARG A 113 8.20 10.32 -0.22
N GLU A 114 7.91 9.01 -0.05
CA GLU A 114 7.59 8.15 -1.19
C GLU A 114 6.09 8.17 -1.55
N TYR A 115 5.19 8.51 -0.61
CA TYR A 115 3.74 8.32 -0.83
C TYR A 115 2.87 9.57 -0.67
N ASN A 116 3.37 10.66 -0.04
CA ASN A 116 2.50 11.81 0.21
C ASN A 116 2.02 12.50 -1.07
N ASP A 117 2.80 12.52 -2.13
CA ASP A 117 2.41 13.21 -3.37
C ASP A 117 1.24 12.51 -4.06
N VAL A 118 1.25 11.18 -4.12
CA VAL A 118 0.12 10.43 -4.68
C VAL A 118 -1.11 10.49 -3.75
N ALA A 119 -0.92 10.53 -2.43
CA ALA A 119 -2.01 10.72 -1.47
C ALA A 119 -2.67 12.08 -1.65
N LYS A 120 -1.90 13.16 -1.79
CA LYS A 120 -2.41 14.51 -2.07
C LYS A 120 -3.16 14.57 -3.40
N LEU A 121 -2.61 13.95 -4.45
CA LEU A 121 -3.28 13.88 -5.75
C LEU A 121 -4.66 13.22 -5.62
N PHE A 122 -4.74 12.09 -4.92
CA PHE A 122 -5.98 11.38 -4.67
C PHE A 122 -6.99 12.24 -3.89
N ILE A 123 -6.56 12.86 -2.77
CA ILE A 123 -7.42 13.70 -1.93
C ILE A 123 -7.92 14.91 -2.71
N ASN A 124 -7.09 15.56 -3.51
CA ASN A 124 -7.50 16.68 -4.35
C ASN A 124 -8.57 16.26 -5.36
N LYS A 125 -8.40 15.10 -5.99
CA LYS A 125 -9.39 14.55 -6.93
C LYS A 125 -10.70 14.17 -6.24
N LEU A 126 -10.65 13.67 -5.01
CA LEU A 126 -11.85 13.47 -4.19
C LEU A 126 -12.57 14.79 -3.93
N GLY A 127 -11.84 15.86 -3.60
CA GLY A 127 -12.42 17.19 -3.39
C GLY A 127 -13.10 17.76 -4.63
N GLU A 128 -12.55 17.51 -5.83
CA GLU A 128 -13.20 17.86 -7.08
C GLU A 128 -14.56 17.12 -7.28
N ALA A 129 -14.62 15.86 -6.83
CA ALA A 129 -15.82 15.03 -6.94
C ALA A 129 -16.86 15.28 -5.84
N LEU A 130 -16.39 15.74 -4.67
CA LEU A 130 -17.19 15.93 -3.46
C LEU A 130 -17.05 17.38 -2.93
N PRO A 131 -17.51 18.40 -3.67
CA PRO A 131 -17.26 19.80 -3.35
C PRO A 131 -17.89 20.28 -2.03
N ASP A 132 -18.90 19.58 -1.52
CA ASP A 132 -19.59 19.91 -0.27
C ASP A 132 -18.84 19.36 0.98
N HIS A 133 -17.78 18.57 0.80
CA HIS A 133 -17.00 18.03 1.90
C HIS A 133 -15.82 18.95 2.23
N SER A 134 -15.57 19.15 3.50
CA SER A 134 -14.41 19.89 3.97
C SER A 134 -13.10 19.13 3.68
N ASP A 135 -12.00 19.88 3.54
CA ASP A 135 -10.66 19.30 3.39
C ASP A 135 -10.32 18.30 4.52
N TYR A 136 -10.75 18.59 5.75
CA TYR A 136 -10.55 17.69 6.89
C TYR A 136 -11.29 16.35 6.72
N GLU A 137 -12.55 16.38 6.26
CA GLU A 137 -13.34 15.15 6.02
C GLU A 137 -12.70 14.28 4.93
N LEU A 138 -12.18 14.90 3.86
CA LEU A 138 -11.50 14.18 2.77
C LEU A 138 -10.19 13.52 3.25
N HIS A 139 -9.43 14.20 4.11
CA HIS A 139 -8.24 13.62 4.73
C HIS A 139 -8.59 12.48 5.70
N CYS A 140 -9.67 12.60 6.48
CA CYS A 140 -10.17 11.52 7.33
C CYS A 140 -10.62 10.31 6.50
N ALA A 141 -11.35 10.53 5.41
CA ALA A 141 -11.79 9.46 4.50
C ALA A 141 -10.57 8.70 3.93
N PHE A 142 -9.56 9.41 3.45
CA PHE A 142 -8.32 8.80 3.00
C PHE A 142 -7.63 7.97 4.10
N GLN A 143 -7.57 8.50 5.32
CA GLN A 143 -6.98 7.79 6.46
C GLN A 143 -7.73 6.51 6.81
N PHE A 144 -9.07 6.53 6.75
CA PHE A 144 -9.90 5.34 6.97
C PHE A 144 -9.69 4.30 5.86
N LEU A 145 -9.62 4.72 4.61
CA LEU A 145 -9.35 3.83 3.47
C LEU A 145 -7.98 3.15 3.59
N ILE A 146 -6.92 3.91 3.89
CA ILE A 146 -5.58 3.36 4.11
C ILE A 146 -5.59 2.39 5.30
N GLY A 147 -6.23 2.75 6.41
CA GLY A 147 -6.33 1.89 7.59
C GLY A 147 -7.02 0.56 7.30
N ALA A 148 -8.19 0.60 6.66
CA ALA A 148 -8.94 -0.59 6.29
C ALA A 148 -8.14 -1.50 5.33
N PHE A 149 -7.57 -0.91 4.27
CA PHE A 149 -6.80 -1.64 3.27
C PHE A 149 -5.55 -2.29 3.86
N THR A 150 -4.73 -1.52 4.58
CA THR A 150 -3.48 -2.02 5.17
C THR A 150 -3.73 -3.03 6.28
N PHE A 151 -4.81 -2.90 7.04
CA PHE A 151 -5.20 -3.88 8.06
C PHE A 151 -5.45 -5.26 7.42
N VAL A 152 -6.18 -5.31 6.31
CA VAL A 152 -6.41 -6.57 5.58
C VAL A 152 -5.10 -7.09 4.98
N MET A 153 -4.32 -6.24 4.31
CA MET A 153 -3.04 -6.61 3.69
C MET A 153 -1.98 -7.11 4.68
N SER A 154 -2.07 -6.72 5.96
CA SER A 154 -1.12 -7.16 7.01
C SER A 154 -1.20 -8.66 7.33
N ASN A 155 -2.23 -9.35 6.86
CA ASN A 155 -2.50 -10.76 7.14
C ASN A 155 -2.52 -11.06 8.65
N ASN A 156 -3.32 -10.30 9.40
CA ASN A 156 -3.40 -10.40 10.86
C ASN A 156 -4.24 -11.60 11.36
N GLN A 157 -4.74 -12.43 10.46
CA GLN A 157 -5.56 -13.62 10.71
C GLN A 157 -6.86 -13.37 11.52
N ARG A 158 -7.26 -12.11 11.69
CA ARG A 158 -8.44 -11.77 12.47
C ARG A 158 -9.72 -12.37 11.88
N ILE A 159 -9.87 -12.32 10.55
CA ILE A 159 -11.03 -12.90 9.87
C ILE A 159 -11.10 -14.41 10.05
N ASN A 160 -9.97 -15.12 10.10
CA ASN A 160 -9.91 -16.56 10.34
C ASN A 160 -10.54 -16.87 11.72
N SER A 161 -10.14 -16.11 12.74
CA SER A 161 -10.61 -16.31 14.11
C SER A 161 -12.10 -16.02 14.29
N ILE A 162 -12.59 -14.87 13.78
CA ILE A 162 -14.00 -14.48 13.98
C ILE A 162 -14.99 -15.27 13.12
N SER A 163 -14.49 -15.96 12.08
CA SER A 163 -15.30 -16.81 11.20
C SER A 163 -15.21 -18.29 11.54
N ASP A 164 -14.55 -18.66 12.64
CA ASP A 164 -14.28 -20.04 13.01
C ASP A 164 -13.58 -20.82 11.87
N GLY A 165 -12.64 -20.18 11.19
CA GLY A 165 -11.86 -20.74 10.09
C GLY A 165 -12.57 -20.86 8.74
N ARG A 166 -13.80 -20.35 8.61
CA ARG A 166 -14.55 -20.39 7.33
C ARG A 166 -13.93 -19.50 6.25
N TYR A 167 -13.33 -18.38 6.64
CA TYR A 167 -12.67 -17.44 5.74
C TYR A 167 -11.21 -17.28 6.13
N LYS A 168 -10.34 -17.12 5.14
CA LYS A 168 -8.90 -16.99 5.36
C LYS A 168 -8.40 -15.59 5.01
N SER A 169 -7.61 -15.01 5.86
CA SER A 169 -6.97 -13.71 5.61
C SER A 169 -5.95 -13.72 4.46
N THR A 170 -5.61 -14.90 3.95
CA THR A 170 -4.76 -15.07 2.75
C THR A 170 -5.53 -14.95 1.44
N ASP A 171 -6.84 -15.05 1.47
CA ASP A 171 -7.71 -14.99 0.30
C ASP A 171 -8.02 -13.52 -0.04
N LEU A 172 -6.95 -12.71 -0.25
CA LEU A 172 -7.05 -11.26 -0.40
C LEU A 172 -7.79 -10.83 -1.66
N ASP A 173 -7.70 -11.57 -2.73
CA ASP A 173 -8.47 -11.37 -3.95
C ASP A 173 -9.97 -11.46 -3.69
N LEU A 174 -10.41 -12.40 -2.84
CA LEU A 174 -11.81 -12.56 -2.44
C LEU A 174 -12.27 -11.53 -1.41
N ILE A 175 -11.37 -11.05 -0.53
CA ILE A 175 -11.70 -10.09 0.54
C ILE A 175 -11.69 -8.65 0.02
N LEU A 176 -10.67 -8.27 -0.76
CA LEU A 176 -10.48 -6.90 -1.21
C LEU A 176 -11.27 -6.60 -2.47
N THR A 177 -11.31 -7.51 -3.42
CA THR A 177 -12.02 -7.33 -4.67
C THR A 177 -13.22 -8.28 -4.72
N PRO A 178 -14.45 -7.88 -4.74
CA PRO A 178 -15.02 -6.54 -4.88
C PRO A 178 -15.41 -5.86 -3.54
N HIS A 179 -15.20 -6.52 -2.39
CA HIS A 179 -15.82 -6.10 -1.12
C HIS A 179 -15.23 -4.81 -0.56
N PHE A 180 -13.91 -4.62 -0.65
CA PHE A 180 -13.27 -3.37 -0.20
C PHE A 180 -13.78 -2.16 -0.98
N PHE A 181 -13.79 -2.24 -2.32
CA PHE A 181 -14.23 -1.12 -3.15
C PHE A 181 -15.71 -0.77 -2.91
N LYS A 182 -16.56 -1.76 -2.76
CA LYS A 182 -17.96 -1.57 -2.43
C LYS A 182 -18.15 -0.93 -1.05
N PHE A 183 -17.40 -1.39 -0.05
CA PHE A 183 -17.40 -0.81 1.29
C PHE A 183 -16.90 0.65 1.27
N ALA A 184 -15.80 0.90 0.57
CA ALA A 184 -15.14 2.20 0.50
C ALA A 184 -15.99 3.31 -0.17
N THR A 185 -17.05 2.93 -0.88
CA THR A 185 -17.89 3.83 -1.66
C THR A 185 -19.38 3.79 -1.29
N ALA A 186 -19.74 3.05 -0.24
CA ALA A 186 -21.14 2.88 0.21
C ALA A 186 -21.63 3.96 1.18
N GLY A 187 -20.80 4.98 1.50
CA GLY A 187 -21.09 6.06 2.44
C GLY A 187 -21.49 7.36 1.81
#